data_41503bbd5df2851f72df5fd28602a381
#
_entry.id   41503bbd5df2851f72df5fd28602a381
#
_cell.length_a   1.000
_cell.length_b   1.000
_cell.length_c   1.000
_cell.angle_alpha   90.00
_cell.angle_beta   90.00
_cell.angle_gamma   90.00
#
_symmetry.space_group_name_H-M   'P 1'
#
loop_
_entity.id
_entity.type
_entity.pdbx_description
1 polymer ?
#
loop_
_entity_poly.entity_id
_entity_poly.type
_entity_poly.pdbx_seq_one_letter_code
_entity_poly.pdbx_strand_id
1 'polypeptide(L)'
;MQQELKSHKIVFALIAMWLVIFLVILFLLDLHHYSERVEAEIILVLSIAVTSALGYIGLAEIIVGLQLGASHRRELITYLILGTVSLLGSILLSLTTQLSLSRIAIVISPYAIFFGLFQLRLGSGLSRHPAQARSLKICGITEVGSGILMACGFLLSDANVITLLGVTAASTLLQLFPFLLFSKNT
;
A
#
# COMPACT_ATOMS: atom_id res chain seq x y z
N MET A 1 7.47 12.14 -20.22
CA MET A 1 8.36 11.09 -19.65
C MET A 1 9.06 11.51 -18.37
N GLN A 2 9.89 12.57 -18.29
CA GLN A 2 10.55 12.99 -17.02
C GLN A 2 9.56 13.43 -15.94
N GLN A 3 8.52 14.15 -16.28
CA GLN A 3 7.50 14.63 -15.34
C GLN A 3 6.65 13.47 -14.79
N GLU A 4 6.31 12.49 -15.62
CA GLU A 4 5.63 11.27 -15.20
C GLU A 4 6.45 10.47 -14.19
N LEU A 5 7.74 10.25 -14.49
CA LEU A 5 8.63 9.52 -13.60
C LEU A 5 8.76 10.22 -12.23
N LYS A 6 8.77 11.57 -12.22
CA LYS A 6 8.81 12.36 -10.99
C LYS A 6 7.54 12.22 -10.16
N SER A 7 6.37 12.18 -10.81
CA SER A 7 5.09 12.03 -10.14
C SER A 7 4.94 10.64 -9.49
N HIS A 8 5.31 9.57 -10.21
CA HIS A 8 5.33 8.21 -9.67
C HIS A 8 6.25 8.08 -8.44
N LYS A 9 7.42 8.75 -8.48
CA LYS A 9 8.35 8.74 -7.34
C LYS A 9 7.77 9.33 -6.08
N ILE A 10 7.02 10.42 -6.17
CA ILE A 10 6.41 11.07 -5.00
C ILE A 10 5.43 10.11 -4.33
N VAL A 11 4.54 9.49 -5.11
CA VAL A 11 3.57 8.52 -4.58
C VAL A 11 4.28 7.32 -3.96
N PHE A 12 5.27 6.74 -4.65
CA PHE A 12 6.01 5.60 -4.12
C PHE A 12 6.84 5.94 -2.89
N ALA A 13 7.40 7.15 -2.80
CA ALA A 13 8.10 7.60 -1.59
C ALA A 13 7.15 7.74 -0.39
N LEU A 14 5.94 8.27 -0.61
CA LEU A 14 4.92 8.35 0.44
C LEU A 14 4.49 6.96 0.90
N ILE A 15 4.23 6.04 -0.04
CA ILE A 15 3.89 4.66 0.29
C ILE A 15 5.03 4.01 1.09
N ALA A 16 6.28 4.15 0.65
CA ALA A 16 7.44 3.59 1.35
C ALA A 16 7.58 4.15 2.77
N MET A 17 7.40 5.44 2.96
CA MET A 17 7.43 6.08 4.28
C MET A 17 6.38 5.48 5.22
N TRP A 18 5.15 5.35 4.75
CA TRP A 18 4.06 4.78 5.56
C TRP A 18 4.25 3.30 5.83
N LEU A 19 4.82 2.54 4.89
CA LEU A 19 5.14 1.13 5.09
C LEU A 19 6.20 0.93 6.19
N VAL A 20 7.20 1.82 6.29
CA VAL A 20 8.18 1.78 7.39
C VAL A 20 7.48 1.99 8.74
N ILE A 21 6.63 3.02 8.87
CA ILE A 21 5.87 3.29 10.08
C ILE A 21 5.01 2.07 10.46
N PHE A 22 4.31 1.52 9.47
CA PHE A 22 3.44 0.37 9.64
C PHE A 22 4.21 -0.87 10.14
N LEU A 23 5.36 -1.18 9.53
CA LEU A 23 6.22 -2.30 9.94
C LEU A 23 6.74 -2.14 11.36
N VAL A 24 7.12 -0.92 11.77
CA VAL A 24 7.55 -0.66 13.15
C VAL A 24 6.42 -0.96 14.13
N ILE A 25 5.19 -0.52 13.83
CA ILE A 25 4.03 -0.78 14.70
C ILE A 25 3.72 -2.28 14.76
N LEU A 26 3.74 -2.99 13.62
CA LEU A 26 3.52 -4.44 13.59
C LEU A 26 4.59 -5.21 14.38
N PHE A 27 5.85 -4.79 14.26
CA PHE A 27 6.96 -5.38 15.01
C PHE A 27 6.78 -5.18 16.51
N LEU A 28 6.31 -4.02 16.95
CA LEU A 28 5.98 -3.77 18.35
C LEU A 28 4.83 -4.68 18.83
N LEU A 29 3.83 -4.93 18.00
CA LEU A 29 2.73 -5.86 18.30
C LEU A 29 3.20 -7.31 18.46
N ASP A 30 4.13 -7.77 17.63
CA ASP A 30 4.61 -9.16 17.62
C ASP A 30 5.59 -9.46 18.77
N LEU A 31 6.36 -8.46 19.23
CA LEU A 31 7.42 -8.66 20.24
C LEU A 31 6.94 -8.84 21.67
N HIS A 32 5.71 -8.49 22.01
CA HIS A 32 5.29 -8.45 23.42
C HIS A 32 3.95 -9.16 23.62
N HIS A 33 3.91 -10.07 24.60
CA HIS A 33 2.67 -10.52 25.23
C HIS A 33 2.14 -9.40 26.12
N TYR A 34 1.46 -8.42 25.48
CA TYR A 34 0.86 -7.31 26.19
C TYR A 34 -0.39 -7.74 26.96
N SER A 35 -0.75 -6.97 27.99
CA SER A 35 -2.09 -7.05 28.55
C SER A 35 -3.11 -6.63 27.48
N GLU A 36 -4.34 -7.18 27.52
CA GLU A 36 -5.43 -6.88 26.59
C GLU A 36 -5.64 -5.37 26.36
N ARG A 37 -5.43 -4.57 27.40
CA ARG A 37 -5.55 -3.11 27.31
C ARG A 37 -4.49 -2.48 26.41
N VAL A 38 -3.24 -2.90 26.55
CA VAL A 38 -2.12 -2.36 25.74
C VAL A 38 -2.26 -2.80 24.29
N GLU A 39 -2.71 -4.04 24.05
CA GLU A 39 -3.01 -4.53 22.71
C GLU A 39 -4.08 -3.68 22.02
N ALA A 40 -5.17 -3.36 22.73
CA ALA A 40 -6.23 -2.49 22.20
C ALA A 40 -5.72 -1.07 21.88
N GLU A 41 -4.83 -0.52 22.72
CA GLU A 41 -4.22 0.79 22.48
C GLU A 41 -3.32 0.77 21.22
N ILE A 42 -2.55 -0.30 20.99
CA ILE A 42 -1.69 -0.45 19.82
C ILE A 42 -2.55 -0.63 18.54
N ILE A 43 -3.62 -1.41 18.60
CA ILE A 43 -4.56 -1.57 17.47
C ILE A 43 -5.20 -0.22 17.11
N LEU A 44 -5.54 0.59 18.11
CA LEU A 44 -6.04 1.94 17.88
C LEU A 44 -5.01 2.82 17.17
N VAL A 45 -3.76 2.84 17.65
CA VAL A 45 -2.67 3.59 17.01
C VAL A 45 -2.43 3.11 15.58
N LEU A 46 -2.43 1.80 15.35
CA LEU A 46 -2.29 1.20 14.03
C LEU A 46 -3.43 1.64 13.10
N SER A 47 -4.67 1.62 13.60
CA SER A 47 -5.83 2.06 12.83
C SER A 47 -5.74 3.53 12.44
N ILE A 48 -5.34 4.41 13.36
CA ILE A 48 -5.13 5.84 13.08
C ILE A 48 -4.03 6.03 12.03
N ALA A 49 -2.91 5.30 12.16
CA ALA A 49 -1.80 5.36 11.22
C ALA A 49 -2.22 4.92 9.82
N VAL A 50 -2.92 3.78 9.71
CA VAL A 50 -3.42 3.26 8.42
C VAL A 50 -4.46 4.19 7.81
N THR A 51 -5.41 4.69 8.60
CA THR A 51 -6.42 5.65 8.14
C THR A 51 -5.78 6.92 7.57
N SER A 52 -4.81 7.48 8.30
CA SER A 52 -4.07 8.66 7.86
C SER A 52 -3.27 8.38 6.59
N ALA A 53 -2.58 7.22 6.54
CA ALA A 53 -1.80 6.80 5.37
C ALA A 53 -2.68 6.70 4.13
N LEU A 54 -3.80 5.97 4.20
CA LEU A 54 -4.74 5.83 3.10
C LEU A 54 -5.30 7.18 2.65
N GLY A 55 -5.60 8.08 3.58
CA GLY A 55 -6.06 9.43 3.27
C GLY A 55 -5.02 10.25 2.50
N TYR A 56 -3.77 10.31 3.00
CA TYR A 56 -2.70 11.07 2.34
C TYR A 56 -2.27 10.47 1.01
N ILE A 57 -2.14 9.14 0.93
CA ILE A 57 -1.80 8.44 -0.31
C ILE A 57 -2.91 8.65 -1.34
N GLY A 58 -4.16 8.50 -0.95
CA GLY A 58 -5.31 8.68 -1.85
C GLY A 58 -5.39 10.09 -2.42
N LEU A 59 -5.19 11.12 -1.59
CA LEU A 59 -5.11 12.50 -2.07
C LEU A 59 -3.94 12.72 -3.03
N ALA A 60 -2.75 12.20 -2.70
CA ALA A 60 -1.57 12.32 -3.56
C ALA A 60 -1.79 11.64 -4.92
N GLU A 61 -2.41 10.46 -4.94
CA GLU A 61 -2.73 9.71 -6.16
C GLU A 61 -3.72 10.50 -7.04
N ILE A 62 -4.77 11.07 -6.47
CA ILE A 62 -5.72 11.91 -7.22
C ILE A 62 -5.02 13.14 -7.80
N ILE A 63 -4.22 13.85 -6.99
CA ILE A 63 -3.49 15.04 -7.44
C ILE A 63 -2.55 14.69 -8.60
N VAL A 64 -1.78 13.60 -8.47
CA VAL A 64 -0.87 13.12 -9.53
C VAL A 64 -1.65 12.73 -10.78
N GLY A 65 -2.76 12.02 -10.63
CA GLY A 65 -3.65 11.68 -11.75
C GLY A 65 -4.11 12.93 -12.50
N LEU A 66 -4.60 13.93 -11.79
CA LEU A 66 -5.06 15.19 -12.38
C LEU A 66 -3.92 15.98 -13.06
N GLN A 67 -2.70 15.96 -12.50
CA GLN A 67 -1.52 16.60 -13.10
C GLN A 67 -1.09 15.95 -14.42
N LEU A 68 -1.26 14.63 -14.56
CA LEU A 68 -0.97 13.92 -15.81
C LEU A 68 -1.91 14.32 -16.96
N GLY A 69 -3.13 14.72 -16.62
CA GLY A 69 -4.09 15.25 -17.57
C GLY A 69 -4.56 14.29 -18.65
N ALA A 70 -5.29 14.82 -19.63
CA ALA A 70 -5.92 14.02 -20.69
C ALA A 70 -4.93 13.35 -21.65
N SER A 71 -3.68 13.84 -21.75
CA SER A 71 -2.63 13.25 -22.58
C SER A 71 -2.22 11.84 -22.13
N HIS A 72 -2.38 11.54 -20.84
CA HIS A 72 -2.07 10.26 -20.21
C HIS A 72 -3.33 9.62 -19.60
N ARG A 73 -4.40 9.56 -20.40
CA ARG A 73 -5.75 9.16 -19.93
C ARG A 73 -5.76 7.85 -19.15
N ARG A 74 -4.92 6.88 -19.51
CA ARG A 74 -4.89 5.56 -18.83
C ARG A 74 -4.29 5.66 -17.44
N GLU A 75 -3.21 6.40 -17.29
CA GLU A 75 -2.53 6.66 -16.02
C GLU A 75 -3.42 7.51 -15.12
N LEU A 76 -4.04 8.56 -15.67
CA LEU A 76 -5.05 9.38 -14.98
C LEU A 76 -6.15 8.49 -14.37
N ILE A 77 -6.79 7.64 -15.16
CA ILE A 77 -7.87 6.76 -14.67
C ILE A 77 -7.35 5.83 -13.58
N THR A 78 -6.15 5.26 -13.75
CA THR A 78 -5.57 4.35 -12.75
C THR A 78 -5.33 5.05 -11.43
N TYR A 79 -4.74 6.25 -11.43
CA TYR A 79 -4.51 7.02 -10.21
C TYR A 79 -5.81 7.51 -9.58
N LEU A 80 -6.82 7.87 -10.35
CA LEU A 80 -8.14 8.21 -9.82
C LEU A 80 -8.79 7.01 -9.13
N ILE A 81 -8.70 5.81 -9.71
CA ILE A 81 -9.23 4.59 -9.08
C ILE A 81 -8.47 4.30 -7.78
N LEU A 82 -7.14 4.27 -7.81
CA LEU A 82 -6.31 4.00 -6.62
C LEU A 82 -6.61 5.02 -5.52
N GLY A 83 -6.59 6.30 -5.84
CA GLY A 83 -6.85 7.37 -4.88
C GLY A 83 -8.26 7.32 -4.30
N THR A 84 -9.27 6.98 -5.12
CA THR A 84 -10.65 6.81 -4.64
C THR A 84 -10.75 5.60 -3.70
N VAL A 85 -10.16 4.47 -4.04
CA VAL A 85 -10.15 3.27 -3.19
C VAL A 85 -9.45 3.55 -1.86
N SER A 86 -8.31 4.24 -1.88
CA SER A 86 -7.58 4.66 -0.66
C SER A 86 -8.45 5.56 0.22
N LEU A 87 -9.10 6.59 -0.35
CA LEU A 87 -9.96 7.51 0.42
C LEU A 87 -11.17 6.81 1.00
N LEU A 88 -11.83 5.93 0.24
CA LEU A 88 -12.93 5.11 0.74
C LEU A 88 -12.48 4.22 1.89
N GLY A 89 -11.31 3.58 1.78
CA GLY A 89 -10.71 2.80 2.86
C GLY A 89 -10.46 3.63 4.11
N SER A 90 -9.90 4.83 3.96
CA SER A 90 -9.70 5.78 5.07
C SER A 90 -11.02 6.14 5.76
N ILE A 91 -12.07 6.47 4.99
CA ILE A 91 -13.40 6.80 5.53
C ILE A 91 -14.00 5.59 6.25
N LEU A 92 -13.95 4.40 5.65
CA LEU A 92 -14.49 3.18 6.25
C LEU A 92 -13.83 2.87 7.58
N LEU A 93 -12.49 2.97 7.67
CA LEU A 93 -11.77 2.78 8.95
C LEU A 93 -12.15 3.84 9.98
N SER A 94 -12.30 5.11 9.57
CA SER A 94 -12.70 6.20 10.48
C SER A 94 -14.11 6.01 11.07
N LEU A 95 -15.00 5.37 10.33
CA LEU A 95 -16.37 5.10 10.77
C LEU A 95 -16.50 3.79 11.57
N THR A 96 -15.44 2.99 11.62
CA THR A 96 -15.48 1.69 12.30
C THR A 96 -15.35 1.87 13.81
N THR A 97 -16.37 1.49 14.57
CA THR A 97 -16.40 1.60 16.04
C THR A 97 -15.68 0.45 16.75
N GLN A 98 -15.60 -0.71 16.09
CA GLN A 98 -14.90 -1.88 16.63
C GLN A 98 -13.65 -2.15 15.79
N LEU A 99 -12.51 -1.78 16.31
CA LEU A 99 -11.23 -1.96 15.65
C LEU A 99 -10.71 -3.39 15.90
N SER A 100 -10.33 -4.07 14.84
CA SER A 100 -9.63 -5.35 14.87
C SER A 100 -8.65 -5.44 13.71
N LEU A 101 -7.60 -6.24 13.87
CA LEU A 101 -6.60 -6.46 12.82
C LEU A 101 -7.23 -7.01 11.55
N SER A 102 -8.19 -7.94 11.67
CA SER A 102 -8.91 -8.52 10.54
C SER A 102 -9.68 -7.45 9.75
N ARG A 103 -10.32 -6.50 10.42
CA ARG A 103 -11.04 -5.40 9.75
C ARG A 103 -10.10 -4.46 9.03
N ILE A 104 -8.96 -4.11 9.66
CA ILE A 104 -7.92 -3.30 9.02
C ILE A 104 -7.43 -4.01 7.75
N ALA A 105 -7.14 -5.31 7.81
CA ALA A 105 -6.70 -6.10 6.66
C ALA A 105 -7.74 -6.10 5.53
N ILE A 106 -9.02 -6.33 5.85
CA ILE A 106 -10.11 -6.32 4.86
C ILE A 106 -10.23 -4.96 4.17
N VAL A 107 -10.10 -3.86 4.91
CA VAL A 107 -10.18 -2.51 4.32
C VAL A 107 -8.97 -2.16 3.46
N ILE A 108 -7.77 -2.65 3.80
CA ILE A 108 -6.56 -2.48 2.99
C ILE A 108 -6.60 -3.35 1.72
N SER A 109 -7.27 -4.49 1.77
CA SER A 109 -7.31 -5.50 0.70
C SER A 109 -7.61 -4.92 -0.71
N PRO A 110 -8.66 -4.13 -0.93
CA PRO A 110 -8.94 -3.56 -2.25
C PRO A 110 -7.78 -2.69 -2.77
N TYR A 111 -7.19 -1.89 -1.88
CA TYR A 111 -6.04 -1.07 -2.25
C TYR A 111 -4.85 -1.93 -2.69
N ALA A 112 -4.50 -2.96 -1.93
CA ALA A 112 -3.40 -3.87 -2.27
C ALA A 112 -3.64 -4.56 -3.63
N ILE A 113 -4.86 -5.01 -3.90
CA ILE A 113 -5.21 -5.63 -5.20
C ILE A 113 -5.03 -4.64 -6.35
N PHE A 114 -5.63 -3.45 -6.27
CA PHE A 114 -5.55 -2.45 -7.34
C PHE A 114 -4.13 -1.92 -7.53
N PHE A 115 -3.40 -1.70 -6.45
CA PHE A 115 -2.01 -1.26 -6.49
C PHE A 115 -1.10 -2.34 -7.11
N GLY A 116 -1.29 -3.61 -6.75
CA GLY A 116 -0.58 -4.72 -7.37
C GLY A 116 -0.86 -4.86 -8.87
N LEU A 117 -2.13 -4.72 -9.30
CA LEU A 117 -2.47 -4.69 -10.72
C LEU A 117 -1.82 -3.52 -11.47
N PHE A 118 -1.74 -2.35 -10.83
CA PHE A 118 -1.04 -1.19 -11.38
C PHE A 118 0.45 -1.45 -11.57
N GLN A 119 1.12 -2.07 -10.59
CA GLN A 119 2.53 -2.44 -10.68
C GLN A 119 2.80 -3.47 -11.78
N LEU A 120 1.94 -4.49 -11.91
CA LEU A 120 2.02 -5.47 -12.99
C LEU A 120 1.98 -4.80 -14.36
N ARG A 121 1.09 -3.84 -14.50
CA ARG A 121 0.94 -3.07 -15.73
C ARG A 121 2.16 -2.20 -16.00
N LEU A 122 2.67 -1.45 -15.01
CA LEU A 122 3.89 -0.65 -15.14
C LEU A 122 5.08 -1.52 -15.54
N GLY A 123 5.26 -2.66 -14.85
CA GLY A 123 6.32 -3.61 -15.17
C GLY A 123 6.23 -4.19 -16.58
N SER A 124 5.02 -4.29 -17.14
CA SER A 124 4.83 -4.74 -18.54
C SER A 124 5.20 -3.67 -19.55
N GLY A 125 5.12 -2.39 -19.19
CA GLY A 125 5.49 -1.25 -20.06
C GLY A 125 7.00 -0.95 -20.06
N LEU A 126 7.77 -1.44 -19.08
CA LEU A 126 9.20 -1.13 -18.91
C LEU A 126 10.12 -2.07 -19.69
N SER A 127 9.92 -2.19 -21.02
CA SER A 127 10.74 -3.10 -21.86
C SER A 127 12.23 -2.75 -21.90
N ARG A 128 12.59 -1.46 -21.73
CA ARG A 128 13.99 -0.98 -21.75
C ARG A 128 14.75 -1.22 -20.44
N HIS A 129 14.08 -1.58 -19.36
CA HIS A 129 14.67 -1.79 -18.04
C HIS A 129 14.23 -3.14 -17.44
N PRO A 130 14.78 -4.27 -17.93
CA PRO A 130 14.27 -5.60 -17.61
C PRO A 130 14.35 -5.96 -16.12
N ALA A 131 15.35 -5.47 -15.39
CA ALA A 131 15.48 -5.71 -13.95
C ALA A 131 14.35 -5.02 -13.17
N GLN A 132 14.07 -3.75 -13.48
CA GLN A 132 12.99 -2.98 -12.84
C GLN A 132 11.62 -3.56 -13.23
N ALA A 133 11.44 -3.95 -14.49
CA ALA A 133 10.21 -4.60 -14.97
C ALA A 133 9.93 -5.91 -14.20
N ARG A 134 10.96 -6.73 -13.96
CA ARG A 134 10.84 -7.97 -13.19
C ARG A 134 10.48 -7.68 -11.72
N SER A 135 11.16 -6.73 -11.10
CA SER A 135 10.88 -6.33 -9.72
C SER A 135 9.42 -5.88 -9.54
N LEU A 136 8.93 -4.97 -10.41
CA LEU A 136 7.54 -4.51 -10.37
C LEU A 136 6.53 -5.64 -10.61
N LYS A 137 6.82 -6.59 -11.50
CA LYS A 137 5.94 -7.75 -11.72
C LYS A 137 5.87 -8.65 -10.50
N ILE A 138 7.00 -8.95 -9.86
CA ILE A 138 7.02 -9.77 -8.64
C ILE A 138 6.24 -9.06 -7.54
N CYS A 139 6.47 -7.75 -7.34
CA CYS A 139 5.73 -6.94 -6.40
C CYS A 139 4.22 -6.99 -6.66
N GLY A 140 3.83 -6.74 -7.89
CA GLY A 140 2.42 -6.75 -8.26
C GLY A 140 1.74 -8.10 -7.99
N ILE A 141 2.41 -9.23 -8.28
CA ILE A 141 1.89 -10.56 -7.96
C ILE A 141 1.74 -10.74 -6.44
N THR A 142 2.75 -10.36 -5.67
CA THR A 142 2.74 -10.46 -4.21
C THR A 142 1.62 -9.61 -3.61
N GLU A 143 1.46 -8.37 -4.09
CA GLU A 143 0.40 -7.46 -3.61
C GLU A 143 -1.00 -7.97 -3.94
N VAL A 144 -1.23 -8.45 -5.16
CA VAL A 144 -2.54 -9.04 -5.54
C VAL A 144 -2.82 -10.27 -4.69
N GLY A 145 -1.85 -11.17 -4.55
CA GLY A 145 -2.01 -12.39 -3.75
C GLY A 145 -2.30 -12.10 -2.29
N SER A 146 -1.54 -11.21 -1.66
CA SER A 146 -1.78 -10.82 -0.27
C SER A 146 -3.07 -10.03 -0.10
N GLY A 147 -3.45 -9.18 -1.05
CA GLY A 147 -4.75 -8.51 -1.04
C GLY A 147 -5.91 -9.51 -1.03
N ILE A 148 -5.86 -10.55 -1.86
CA ILE A 148 -6.87 -11.62 -1.86
C ILE A 148 -6.91 -12.35 -0.52
N LEU A 149 -5.74 -12.68 0.06
CA LEU A 149 -5.66 -13.32 1.37
C LEU A 149 -6.20 -12.41 2.49
N MET A 150 -5.91 -11.11 2.45
CA MET A 150 -6.44 -10.12 3.40
C MET A 150 -7.96 -9.98 3.29
N ALA A 151 -8.54 -10.11 2.09
CA ALA A 151 -9.98 -10.10 1.91
C ALA A 151 -10.66 -11.25 2.68
N CYS A 152 -9.94 -12.36 2.89
CA CYS A 152 -10.36 -13.49 3.70
C CYS A 152 -9.94 -13.36 5.18
N GLY A 153 -9.55 -12.17 5.63
CA GLY A 153 -9.01 -11.91 6.97
C GLY A 153 -9.90 -12.37 8.12
N PHE A 154 -11.23 -12.42 7.91
CA PHE A 154 -12.18 -12.94 8.91
C PHE A 154 -12.03 -14.46 9.17
N LEU A 155 -11.34 -15.19 8.29
CA LEU A 155 -11.04 -16.63 8.44
C LEU A 155 -9.65 -16.88 9.07
N LEU A 156 -8.86 -15.83 9.27
CA LEU A 156 -7.50 -15.91 9.76
C LEU A 156 -7.44 -15.54 11.25
N SER A 157 -6.54 -16.18 12.00
CA SER A 157 -6.19 -15.72 13.35
C SER A 157 -5.42 -14.40 13.29
N ASP A 158 -5.47 -13.61 14.36
CA ASP A 158 -4.77 -12.31 14.42
C ASP A 158 -3.26 -12.44 14.18
N ALA A 159 -2.62 -13.51 14.66
CA ALA A 159 -1.20 -13.80 14.39
C ALA A 159 -0.94 -14.01 12.89
N ASN A 160 -1.82 -14.70 12.17
CA ASN A 160 -1.70 -14.89 10.73
C ASN A 160 -1.93 -13.57 9.98
N VAL A 161 -2.85 -12.74 10.44
CA VAL A 161 -3.10 -11.41 9.88
C VAL A 161 -1.88 -10.50 10.04
N ILE A 162 -1.27 -10.47 11.24
CA ILE A 162 -0.05 -9.69 11.50
C ILE A 162 1.07 -10.14 10.57
N THR A 163 1.30 -11.45 10.47
CA THR A 163 2.33 -12.01 9.60
C THR A 163 2.09 -11.64 8.14
N LEU A 164 0.86 -11.76 7.66
CA LEU A 164 0.48 -11.45 6.29
C LEU A 164 0.70 -9.95 5.98
N LEU A 165 0.25 -9.07 6.85
CA LEU A 165 0.44 -7.63 6.74
C LEU A 165 1.93 -7.27 6.75
N GLY A 166 2.71 -7.87 7.65
CA GLY A 166 4.15 -7.64 7.77
C GLY A 166 4.92 -8.09 6.54
N VAL A 167 4.67 -9.31 6.05
CA VAL A 167 5.31 -9.85 4.84
C VAL A 167 4.96 -9.00 3.62
N THR A 168 3.70 -8.59 3.47
CA THR A 168 3.27 -7.73 2.37
C THR A 168 3.98 -6.39 2.41
N ALA A 169 3.94 -5.71 3.55
CA ALA A 169 4.58 -4.40 3.72
C ALA A 169 6.10 -4.48 3.49
N ALA A 170 6.79 -5.51 4.02
CA ALA A 170 8.22 -5.71 3.83
C ALA A 170 8.57 -5.99 2.37
N SER A 171 7.82 -6.86 1.69
CA SER A 171 8.05 -7.19 0.28
C SER A 171 7.88 -5.97 -0.62
N THR A 172 6.82 -5.17 -0.40
CA THR A 172 6.58 -3.93 -1.14
C THR A 172 7.71 -2.93 -0.91
N LEU A 173 8.14 -2.75 0.32
CA LEU A 173 9.20 -1.82 0.67
C LEU A 173 10.53 -2.19 0.00
N LEU A 174 10.92 -3.47 0.06
CA LEU A 174 12.14 -3.98 -0.57
C LEU A 174 12.14 -3.78 -2.09
N GLN A 175 10.98 -3.78 -2.73
CA GLN A 175 10.86 -3.64 -4.18
C GLN A 175 10.69 -2.19 -4.63
N LEU A 176 10.11 -1.32 -3.78
CA LEU A 176 10.05 0.12 -4.05
C LEU A 176 11.42 0.79 -3.86
N PHE A 177 12.26 0.29 -2.97
CA PHE A 177 13.56 0.87 -2.65
C PHE A 177 14.49 0.97 -3.86
N PRO A 178 14.72 -0.09 -4.66
CA PRO A 178 15.50 0.03 -5.91
C PRO A 178 14.90 1.04 -6.89
N PHE A 179 13.57 1.07 -7.02
CA PHE A 179 12.91 2.02 -7.91
C PHE A 179 13.17 3.47 -7.49
N LEU A 180 13.17 3.77 -6.20
CA LEU A 180 13.43 5.11 -5.67
C LEU A 180 14.91 5.51 -5.80
N LEU A 181 15.85 4.57 -5.57
CA LEU A 181 17.29 4.85 -5.61
C LEU A 181 17.85 4.98 -7.02
N PHE A 182 17.51 4.04 -7.92
CA PHE A 182 18.14 3.97 -9.24
C PHE A 182 17.50 4.89 -10.28
N SER A 183 16.42 5.58 -9.96
CA SER A 183 15.81 6.52 -10.87
C SER A 183 16.48 7.91 -10.88
N LYS A 184 17.64 8.07 -10.22
CA LYS A 184 18.44 9.32 -10.25
C LYS A 184 19.33 9.44 -11.50
N ASN A 185 19.57 8.37 -12.22
CA ASN A 185 20.55 8.29 -13.32
C ASN A 185 19.91 8.18 -14.71
N THR A 186 18.67 8.56 -14.89
CA THR A 186 18.00 8.71 -16.19
C THR A 186 17.34 10.07 -16.29
#